data_fa2f739b99df0c728af31e8f176f447d
#
_entry.id   fa2f739b99df0c728af31e8f176f447d
#
_cell.length_a   1.000
_cell.length_b   1.000
_cell.length_c   1.000
_cell.angle_alpha   90.00
_cell.angle_beta   90.00
_cell.angle_gamma   90.00
#
_symmetry.space_group_name_H-M   'P 1'
#
loop_
_entity.id
_entity.type
_entity.pdbx_description
1 polymer ?
#
loop_
_entity_poly.entity_id
_entity_poly.type
_entity_poly.pdbx_seq_one_letter_code
_entity_poly.pdbx_strand_id
1 'polypeptide(L)'
;EVDVCIADMDLIATAPRRLLASGIMDSLAKYPESFHQLNISSYRDCQLKEYIQVVNAKIIYDFLLGEYTDLYSQGNQASRFKDVILTNLLHTSIVSGFADGSGQLAIAHATYDFMRNYHTEEGQNFLHGEIVAVGLLVQMAFNQMEQSEIERVRNAMRYMNMPLTLQDLGYPTSKENLDFFLSIVAKNTNIHSQEDLMKLSKSMQQIL
;
A
#
# COMPACT_ATOMS: atom_id res chain seq x y z
N GLU A 1 -18.59 10.32 7.11
CA GLU A 1 -19.24 9.91 5.84
C GLU A 1 -19.09 11.02 4.81
N VAL A 2 -18.91 10.65 3.54
CA VAL A 2 -18.84 11.58 2.40
C VAL A 2 -20.09 11.38 1.58
N ASP A 3 -20.96 12.39 1.53
CA ASP A 3 -22.23 12.32 0.80
C ASP A 3 -22.06 12.60 -0.69
N VAL A 4 -21.08 13.44 -1.05
CA VAL A 4 -20.79 13.83 -2.43
C VAL A 4 -19.29 13.93 -2.65
N CYS A 5 -18.81 13.34 -3.74
CA CYS A 5 -17.44 13.49 -4.22
C CYS A 5 -17.47 14.18 -5.59
N ILE A 6 -16.83 15.34 -5.71
CA ILE A 6 -16.69 16.09 -6.96
C ILE A 6 -15.25 15.97 -7.42
N ALA A 7 -15.00 15.26 -8.53
CA ALA A 7 -13.71 15.17 -9.17
C ALA A 7 -13.64 16.15 -10.35
N ASP A 8 -13.01 17.30 -10.13
CA ASP A 8 -12.68 18.24 -11.20
C ASP A 8 -11.47 17.70 -11.96
N MET A 9 -11.73 17.10 -13.13
CA MET A 9 -10.70 16.42 -13.92
C MET A 9 -9.68 17.40 -14.52
N ASP A 10 -10.07 18.64 -14.80
CA ASP A 10 -9.16 19.66 -15.35
C ASP A 10 -8.17 20.11 -14.27
N LEU A 11 -8.65 20.29 -13.04
CA LEU A 11 -7.79 20.59 -11.89
C LEU A 11 -6.88 19.42 -11.57
N ILE A 12 -7.39 18.19 -11.49
CA ILE A 12 -6.61 16.99 -11.19
C ILE A 12 -5.54 16.75 -12.26
N ALA A 13 -5.83 17.06 -13.52
CA ALA A 13 -4.88 16.93 -14.64
C ALA A 13 -3.64 17.83 -14.49
N THR A 14 -3.69 18.86 -13.65
CA THR A 14 -2.54 19.74 -13.37
C THR A 14 -1.61 19.18 -12.29
N ALA A 15 -2.01 18.12 -11.59
CA ALA A 15 -1.24 17.56 -10.49
C ALA A 15 0.11 16.97 -10.96
N PRO A 16 1.19 17.16 -10.19
CA PRO A 16 2.46 16.50 -10.47
C PRO A 16 2.32 14.97 -10.52
N ARG A 17 3.05 14.32 -11.44
CA ARG A 17 3.06 12.84 -11.59
C ARG A 17 3.37 12.10 -10.28
N ARG A 18 4.16 12.71 -9.40
CA ARG A 18 4.46 12.17 -8.07
C ARG A 18 3.18 11.93 -7.24
N LEU A 19 2.20 12.84 -7.31
CA LEU A 19 0.91 12.67 -6.61
C LEU A 19 0.10 11.52 -7.21
N LEU A 20 0.09 11.39 -8.53
CA LEU A 20 -0.56 10.27 -9.22
C LEU A 20 0.08 8.92 -8.82
N ALA A 21 1.41 8.85 -8.83
CA ALA A 21 2.15 7.66 -8.41
C ALA A 21 1.84 7.27 -6.95
N SER A 22 1.82 8.27 -6.04
CA SER A 22 1.44 8.05 -4.64
C SER A 22 0.04 7.46 -4.51
N GLY A 23 -0.96 8.00 -5.23
CA GLY A 23 -2.33 7.48 -5.23
C GLY A 23 -2.42 6.05 -5.79
N ILE A 24 -1.67 5.75 -6.87
CA ILE A 24 -1.59 4.40 -7.44
C ILE A 24 -1.07 3.40 -6.40
N MET A 25 0.01 3.73 -5.70
CA MET A 25 0.63 2.81 -4.74
C MET A 25 -0.22 2.61 -3.49
N ASP A 26 -0.87 3.66 -2.99
CA ASP A 26 -1.83 3.53 -1.89
C ASP A 26 -3.00 2.61 -2.26
N SER A 27 -3.53 2.78 -3.47
CA SER A 27 -4.62 1.91 -3.98
C SER A 27 -4.17 0.47 -4.22
N LEU A 28 -2.94 0.24 -4.69
CA LEU A 28 -2.35 -1.10 -4.85
C LEU A 28 -2.22 -1.83 -3.51
N ALA A 29 -1.88 -1.12 -2.45
CA ALA A 29 -1.71 -1.70 -1.12
C ALA A 29 -2.99 -2.36 -0.59
N LYS A 30 -4.17 -1.90 -1.01
CA LYS A 30 -5.45 -2.42 -0.52
C LYS A 30 -5.64 -3.92 -0.78
N TYR A 31 -5.09 -4.46 -1.88
CA TYR A 31 -5.22 -5.89 -2.14
C TYR A 31 -4.40 -6.75 -1.16
N PRO A 32 -3.07 -6.62 -1.02
CA PRO A 32 -2.34 -7.40 -0.03
C PRO A 32 -2.78 -7.13 1.42
N GLU A 33 -3.24 -5.93 1.74
CA GLU A 33 -3.74 -5.59 3.07
C GLU A 33 -5.09 -6.24 3.38
N SER A 34 -5.96 -6.44 2.38
CA SER A 34 -7.30 -7.01 2.56
C SER A 34 -7.30 -8.45 3.06
N PHE A 35 -6.19 -9.16 2.95
CA PHE A 35 -6.03 -10.51 3.50
C PHE A 35 -4.84 -10.62 4.49
N HIS A 36 -4.48 -9.50 5.14
CA HIS A 36 -3.51 -9.51 6.23
C HIS A 36 -3.97 -10.46 7.34
N GLN A 37 -3.12 -11.46 7.67
CA GLN A 37 -3.41 -12.52 8.64
C GLN A 37 -4.66 -13.37 8.32
N LEU A 38 -5.17 -13.31 7.10
CA LEU A 38 -6.31 -14.10 6.66
C LEU A 38 -5.89 -15.07 5.54
N ASN A 39 -6.46 -16.25 5.55
CA ASN A 39 -6.33 -17.22 4.46
C ASN A 39 -7.67 -17.35 3.74
N ILE A 40 -7.84 -16.53 2.70
CA ILE A 40 -9.09 -16.42 1.96
C ILE A 40 -8.89 -16.96 0.55
N SER A 41 -9.45 -18.14 0.26
CA SER A 41 -9.50 -18.75 -1.08
C SER A 41 -10.89 -18.65 -1.71
N SER A 42 -11.93 -18.58 -0.89
CA SER A 42 -13.32 -18.51 -1.35
C SER A 42 -14.21 -17.76 -0.36
N TYR A 43 -15.42 -17.40 -0.78
CA TYR A 43 -16.43 -16.78 0.08
C TYR A 43 -16.84 -17.66 1.29
N ARG A 44 -16.43 -18.94 1.31
CA ARG A 44 -16.73 -19.88 2.40
C ARG A 44 -15.71 -19.81 3.54
N ASP A 45 -14.56 -19.19 3.31
CA ASP A 45 -13.46 -19.14 4.28
C ASP A 45 -13.56 -17.93 5.21
N CYS A 46 -14.46 -16.98 4.91
CA CYS A 46 -14.60 -15.72 5.62
C CYS A 46 -16.02 -15.17 5.56
N GLN A 47 -16.28 -14.02 6.18
CA GLN A 47 -17.53 -13.30 5.97
C GLN A 47 -17.64 -12.80 4.53
N LEU A 48 -18.85 -12.78 3.97
CA LEU A 48 -19.06 -12.35 2.57
C LEU A 48 -18.50 -10.95 2.30
N LYS A 49 -18.60 -10.03 3.25
CA LYS A 49 -18.03 -8.67 3.13
C LYS A 49 -16.51 -8.68 2.93
N GLU A 50 -15.78 -9.54 3.65
CA GLU A 50 -14.34 -9.69 3.55
C GLU A 50 -13.96 -10.25 2.17
N TYR A 51 -14.71 -11.23 1.69
CA TYR A 51 -14.50 -11.77 0.35
C TYR A 51 -14.74 -10.73 -0.74
N ILE A 52 -15.83 -9.95 -0.63
CA ILE A 52 -16.13 -8.84 -1.55
C ILE A 52 -15.00 -7.82 -1.53
N GLN A 53 -14.47 -7.49 -0.34
CA GLN A 53 -13.33 -6.58 -0.20
C GLN A 53 -12.11 -7.10 -0.95
N VAL A 54 -11.70 -8.35 -0.72
CA VAL A 54 -10.54 -8.97 -1.38
C VAL A 54 -10.70 -8.99 -2.89
N VAL A 55 -11.86 -9.39 -3.40
CA VAL A 55 -12.13 -9.47 -4.84
C VAL A 55 -12.06 -8.08 -5.49
N ASN A 56 -12.71 -7.08 -4.90
CA ASN A 56 -12.66 -5.72 -5.42
C ASN A 56 -11.24 -5.13 -5.35
N ALA A 57 -10.53 -5.34 -4.25
CA ALA A 57 -9.14 -4.92 -4.09
C ALA A 57 -8.24 -5.57 -5.16
N LYS A 58 -8.47 -6.84 -5.51
CA LYS A 58 -7.72 -7.53 -6.56
C LYS A 58 -7.96 -6.93 -7.95
N ILE A 59 -9.20 -6.56 -8.26
CA ILE A 59 -9.54 -5.90 -9.53
C ILE A 59 -8.81 -4.56 -9.64
N ILE A 60 -8.80 -3.76 -8.57
CA ILE A 60 -8.07 -2.49 -8.51
C ILE A 60 -6.57 -2.72 -8.72
N TYR A 61 -6.01 -3.69 -8.03
CA TYR A 61 -4.60 -4.05 -8.10
C TYR A 61 -4.18 -4.44 -9.52
N ASP A 62 -4.93 -5.35 -10.17
CA ASP A 62 -4.62 -5.80 -11.53
C ASP A 62 -4.73 -4.65 -12.55
N PHE A 63 -5.76 -3.83 -12.42
CA PHE A 63 -5.96 -2.66 -13.26
C PHE A 63 -4.78 -1.68 -13.15
N LEU A 64 -4.42 -1.28 -11.94
CA LEU A 64 -3.36 -0.30 -11.73
C LEU A 64 -1.98 -0.82 -12.16
N LEU A 65 -1.67 -2.12 -11.92
CA LEU A 65 -0.45 -2.74 -12.42
C LEU A 65 -0.45 -2.99 -13.94
N GLY A 66 -1.59 -2.92 -14.59
CA GLY A 66 -1.69 -2.93 -16.05
C GLY A 66 -1.44 -1.57 -16.67
N GLU A 67 -1.83 -0.49 -15.97
CA GLU A 67 -1.93 0.85 -16.58
C GLU A 67 -0.86 1.85 -16.09
N TYR A 68 -0.10 1.56 -15.02
CA TYR A 68 0.81 2.54 -14.39
C TYR A 68 1.86 3.12 -15.34
N THR A 69 2.34 2.35 -16.31
CA THR A 69 3.37 2.80 -17.26
C THR A 69 2.84 3.91 -18.16
N ASP A 70 1.66 3.73 -18.73
CA ASP A 70 1.03 4.72 -19.59
C ASP A 70 0.63 5.96 -18.81
N LEU A 71 0.08 5.76 -17.62
CA LEU A 71 -0.31 6.85 -16.73
C LEU A 71 0.87 7.70 -16.31
N TYR A 72 1.96 7.09 -15.89
CA TYR A 72 3.14 7.83 -15.43
C TYR A 72 3.90 8.51 -16.57
N SER A 73 3.96 7.88 -17.76
CA SER A 73 4.60 8.47 -18.94
C SER A 73 3.78 9.57 -19.61
N GLN A 74 2.46 9.36 -19.78
CA GLN A 74 1.57 10.24 -20.53
C GLN A 74 0.77 11.20 -19.63
N GLY A 75 0.62 10.89 -18.33
CA GLY A 75 -0.17 11.68 -17.40
C GLY A 75 -1.64 11.77 -17.82
N ASN A 76 -2.17 12.99 -17.88
CA ASN A 76 -3.55 13.25 -18.28
C ASN A 76 -3.91 12.93 -19.74
N GLN A 77 -2.91 12.63 -20.57
CA GLN A 77 -3.10 12.15 -21.96
C GLN A 77 -3.31 10.65 -22.04
N ALA A 78 -3.05 9.90 -20.98
CA ALA A 78 -3.29 8.46 -20.95
C ALA A 78 -4.78 8.15 -21.08
N SER A 79 -5.12 7.15 -21.91
CA SER A 79 -6.52 6.79 -22.20
C SER A 79 -7.31 6.39 -20.96
N ARG A 80 -6.63 5.87 -19.92
CA ARG A 80 -7.22 5.42 -18.65
C ARG A 80 -7.08 6.42 -17.50
N PHE A 81 -6.64 7.65 -17.77
CA PHE A 81 -6.41 8.64 -16.72
C PHE A 81 -7.63 8.86 -15.81
N LYS A 82 -8.82 9.03 -16.42
CA LYS A 82 -10.06 9.20 -15.67
C LYS A 82 -10.39 7.98 -14.81
N ASP A 83 -10.21 6.79 -15.33
CA ASP A 83 -10.51 5.54 -14.61
C ASP A 83 -9.59 5.39 -13.38
N VAL A 84 -8.31 5.74 -13.51
CA VAL A 84 -7.35 5.71 -12.38
C VAL A 84 -7.70 6.74 -11.32
N ILE A 85 -8.05 7.96 -11.72
CA ILE A 85 -8.48 8.98 -10.74
C ILE A 85 -9.73 8.51 -9.98
N LEU A 86 -10.73 7.98 -10.69
CA LEU A 86 -11.92 7.43 -10.04
C LEU A 86 -11.59 6.21 -9.16
N THR A 87 -10.62 5.41 -9.56
CA THR A 87 -10.16 4.28 -8.74
C THR A 87 -9.53 4.78 -7.44
N ASN A 88 -8.63 5.74 -7.50
CA ASN A 88 -7.97 6.28 -6.31
C ASN A 88 -8.93 7.02 -5.36
N LEU A 89 -9.94 7.73 -5.91
CA LEU A 89 -10.86 8.53 -5.10
C LEU A 89 -12.08 7.74 -4.60
N LEU A 90 -12.63 6.86 -5.43
CA LEU A 90 -13.91 6.20 -5.17
C LEU A 90 -13.76 4.70 -4.89
N HIS A 91 -13.21 3.94 -5.83
CA HIS A 91 -13.20 2.48 -5.70
C HIS A 91 -12.36 2.01 -4.50
N THR A 92 -11.21 2.65 -4.27
CA THR A 92 -10.37 2.40 -3.10
C THR A 92 -11.09 2.71 -1.79
N SER A 93 -11.87 3.81 -1.77
CA SER A 93 -12.68 4.19 -0.60
C SER A 93 -13.80 3.17 -0.32
N ILE A 94 -14.42 2.60 -1.37
CA ILE A 94 -15.42 1.53 -1.22
C ILE A 94 -14.78 0.28 -0.61
N VAL A 95 -13.61 -0.13 -1.10
CA VAL A 95 -12.88 -1.27 -0.54
C VAL A 95 -12.53 -1.05 0.94
N SER A 96 -12.05 0.15 1.28
CA SER A 96 -11.75 0.52 2.67
C SER A 96 -13.00 0.53 3.56
N GLY A 97 -14.17 0.88 3.01
CA GLY A 97 -15.44 0.87 3.73
C GLY A 97 -15.88 -0.52 4.19
N PHE A 98 -15.49 -1.59 3.49
CA PHE A 98 -15.78 -2.98 3.93
C PHE A 98 -14.97 -3.41 5.15
N ALA A 99 -13.88 -2.74 5.47
CA ALA A 99 -13.06 -3.03 6.65
C ALA A 99 -13.72 -2.62 7.99
N ASP A 100 -14.92 -2.04 7.97
CA ASP A 100 -15.69 -1.58 9.15
C ASP A 100 -14.96 -0.62 10.09
N GLY A 101 -13.94 0.10 9.59
CA GLY A 101 -13.14 0.97 10.45
C GLY A 101 -12.52 0.22 11.64
N SER A 102 -12.11 -1.03 11.44
CA SER A 102 -11.63 -1.93 12.50
C SER A 102 -10.48 -1.35 13.33
N GLY A 103 -9.90 -0.24 12.90
CA GLY A 103 -8.72 0.36 13.52
C GLY A 103 -7.47 -0.52 13.44
N GLN A 104 -7.60 -1.71 12.87
CA GLN A 104 -6.47 -2.61 12.66
C GLN A 104 -5.75 -2.21 11.38
N LEU A 105 -4.48 -1.85 11.54
CA LEU A 105 -3.61 -1.57 10.41
C LEU A 105 -3.05 -2.87 9.84
N ALA A 106 -2.83 -2.88 8.52
CA ALA A 106 -1.93 -3.83 7.91
C ALA A 106 -0.51 -3.23 7.81
N ILE A 107 0.48 -4.05 7.46
CA ILE A 107 1.90 -3.68 7.57
C ILE A 107 2.25 -2.45 6.71
N ALA A 108 1.65 -2.32 5.51
CA ALA A 108 1.94 -1.18 4.64
C ALA A 108 1.56 0.15 5.30
N HIS A 109 0.34 0.27 5.83
CA HIS A 109 -0.09 1.48 6.53
C HIS A 109 0.55 1.63 7.93
N ALA A 110 0.88 0.53 8.63
CA ALA A 110 1.63 0.60 9.88
C ALA A 110 3.05 1.17 9.66
N THR A 111 3.66 0.93 8.50
CA THR A 111 4.93 1.57 8.10
C THR A 111 4.76 3.08 7.95
N TYR A 112 3.67 3.52 7.30
CA TYR A 112 3.35 4.95 7.19
C TYR A 112 3.16 5.59 8.57
N ASP A 113 2.37 5.00 9.44
CA ASP A 113 2.12 5.51 10.79
C ASP A 113 3.41 5.56 11.61
N PHE A 114 4.28 4.56 11.46
CA PHE A 114 5.59 4.59 12.10
C PHE A 114 6.39 5.82 11.68
N MET A 115 6.56 6.05 10.38
CA MET A 115 7.32 7.19 9.87
C MET A 115 6.71 8.54 10.30
N ARG A 116 5.39 8.65 10.32
CA ARG A 116 4.70 9.89 10.72
C ARG A 116 4.75 10.18 12.22
N ASN A 117 4.76 9.14 13.06
CA ASN A 117 4.70 9.32 14.51
C ASN A 117 6.07 9.33 15.20
N TYR A 118 7.07 8.61 14.61
CA TYR A 118 8.38 8.43 15.25
C TYR A 118 9.54 9.01 14.43
N HIS A 119 9.36 9.31 13.16
CA HIS A 119 10.33 9.92 12.25
C HIS A 119 9.68 11.03 11.42
N THR A 120 9.08 11.98 12.11
CA THR A 120 8.25 13.04 11.50
C THR A 120 9.06 13.94 10.56
N GLU A 121 10.29 14.27 10.90
CA GLU A 121 11.14 15.16 10.08
C GLU A 121 11.46 14.54 8.72
N GLU A 122 11.83 13.27 8.69
CA GLU A 122 12.09 12.53 7.46
C GLU A 122 10.78 12.20 6.74
N GLY A 123 9.81 11.67 7.48
CA GLY A 123 8.52 11.23 6.94
C GLY A 123 7.74 12.32 6.23
N GLN A 124 7.80 13.59 6.69
CA GLN A 124 7.09 14.70 6.06
C GLN A 124 7.59 15.04 4.64
N ASN A 125 8.79 14.59 4.27
CA ASN A 125 9.34 14.80 2.93
C ASN A 125 8.72 13.88 1.87
N PHE A 126 8.00 12.86 2.31
CA PHE A 126 7.38 11.84 1.45
C PHE A 126 5.85 11.94 1.46
N LEU A 127 5.25 11.60 0.33
CA LEU A 127 3.81 11.46 0.23
C LEU A 127 3.33 10.17 0.92
N HIS A 128 2.04 10.11 1.28
CA HIS A 128 1.43 8.96 1.94
C HIS A 128 1.74 7.65 1.22
N GLY A 129 1.38 7.56 -0.06
CA GLY A 129 1.58 6.34 -0.85
C GLY A 129 3.04 6.00 -1.15
N GLU A 130 3.99 6.93 -1.02
CA GLU A 130 5.42 6.63 -1.13
C GLU A 130 5.90 5.80 0.08
N ILE A 131 5.47 6.16 1.27
CA ILE A 131 5.81 5.41 2.49
C ILE A 131 5.05 4.07 2.52
N VAL A 132 3.75 4.10 2.18
CA VAL A 132 2.92 2.88 2.07
C VAL A 132 3.53 1.89 1.08
N ALA A 133 4.10 2.36 -0.05
CA ALA A 133 4.73 1.51 -1.06
C ALA A 133 5.91 0.71 -0.51
N VAL A 134 6.74 1.32 0.34
CA VAL A 134 7.86 0.61 0.99
C VAL A 134 7.30 -0.48 1.91
N GLY A 135 6.33 -0.16 2.76
CA GLY A 135 5.67 -1.13 3.63
C GLY A 135 4.90 -2.21 2.87
N LEU A 136 4.41 -1.92 1.66
CA LEU A 136 3.71 -2.88 0.80
C LEU A 136 4.60 -4.05 0.41
N LEU A 137 5.88 -3.85 0.14
CA LEU A 137 6.81 -4.94 -0.17
C LEU A 137 6.95 -5.91 1.02
N VAL A 138 6.96 -5.38 2.25
CA VAL A 138 6.97 -6.20 3.48
C VAL A 138 5.64 -6.95 3.63
N GLN A 139 4.51 -6.26 3.40
CA GLN A 139 3.18 -6.87 3.47
C GLN A 139 3.03 -8.04 2.51
N MET A 140 3.48 -7.88 1.25
CA MET A 140 3.43 -8.93 0.24
C MET A 140 4.27 -10.15 0.64
N ALA A 141 5.49 -9.93 1.14
CA ALA A 141 6.36 -11.00 1.63
C ALA A 141 5.77 -11.68 2.88
N PHE A 142 5.20 -10.91 3.80
CA PHE A 142 4.51 -11.46 4.98
C PHE A 142 3.30 -12.31 4.58
N ASN A 143 2.57 -11.94 3.56
CA ASN A 143 1.48 -12.73 3.00
C ASN A 143 1.97 -13.94 2.18
N GLN A 144 3.29 -14.15 2.05
CA GLN A 144 3.89 -15.21 1.24
C GLN A 144 3.49 -15.16 -0.24
N MET A 145 3.29 -13.97 -0.77
CA MET A 145 3.06 -13.79 -2.19
C MET A 145 4.30 -14.20 -3.00
N GLU A 146 4.08 -14.66 -4.23
CA GLU A 146 5.17 -15.08 -5.12
C GLU A 146 6.21 -13.95 -5.31
N GLN A 147 7.50 -14.31 -5.27
CA GLN A 147 8.57 -13.32 -5.42
C GLN A 147 8.49 -12.56 -6.75
N SER A 148 8.01 -13.21 -7.81
CA SER A 148 7.75 -12.58 -9.10
C SER A 148 6.74 -11.43 -9.01
N GLU A 149 5.72 -11.56 -8.18
CA GLU A 149 4.71 -10.53 -7.97
C GLU A 149 5.24 -9.36 -7.12
N ILE A 150 6.05 -9.67 -6.10
CA ILE A 150 6.77 -8.64 -5.32
C ILE A 150 7.68 -7.82 -6.24
N GLU A 151 8.44 -8.48 -7.13
CA GLU A 151 9.31 -7.80 -8.08
C GLU A 151 8.52 -6.99 -9.13
N ARG A 152 7.33 -7.44 -9.51
CA ARG A 152 6.44 -6.68 -10.40
C ARG A 152 6.05 -5.33 -9.77
N VAL A 153 5.67 -5.33 -8.49
CA VAL A 153 5.38 -4.10 -7.73
C VAL A 153 6.63 -3.25 -7.56
N ARG A 154 7.76 -3.85 -7.20
CA ARG A 154 9.04 -3.15 -7.07
C ARG A 154 9.46 -2.46 -8.39
N ASN A 155 9.23 -3.10 -9.53
CA ASN A 155 9.50 -2.51 -10.84
C ASN A 155 8.58 -1.34 -11.15
N ALA A 156 7.30 -1.40 -10.73
CA ALA A 156 6.39 -0.26 -10.83
C ALA A 156 6.88 0.93 -9.97
N MET A 157 7.34 0.65 -8.72
CA MET A 157 7.93 1.66 -7.85
C MET A 157 9.16 2.31 -8.50
N ARG A 158 10.10 1.51 -9.04
CA ARG A 158 11.29 2.02 -9.76
C ARG A 158 10.90 2.91 -10.95
N TYR A 159 9.95 2.45 -11.75
CA TYR A 159 9.48 3.19 -12.93
C TYR A 159 8.88 4.55 -12.55
N MET A 160 8.18 4.61 -11.42
CA MET A 160 7.56 5.83 -10.90
C MET A 160 8.49 6.66 -9.99
N ASN A 161 9.79 6.32 -9.92
CA ASN A 161 10.80 6.99 -9.08
C ASN A 161 10.42 7.08 -7.60
N MET A 162 9.87 6.01 -7.05
CA MET A 162 9.47 5.92 -5.66
C MET A 162 10.58 5.34 -4.77
N PRO A 163 10.59 5.63 -3.46
CA PRO A 163 11.49 4.98 -2.52
C PRO A 163 11.23 3.47 -2.48
N LEU A 164 12.30 2.68 -2.32
CA LEU A 164 12.26 1.21 -2.31
C LEU A 164 12.62 0.62 -0.96
N THR A 165 13.32 1.39 -0.11
CA THR A 165 13.87 0.95 1.15
C THR A 165 13.55 1.93 2.28
N LEU A 166 13.74 1.49 3.52
CA LEU A 166 13.68 2.40 4.68
C LEU A 166 14.76 3.47 4.61
N GLN A 167 15.92 3.14 4.04
CA GLN A 167 17.02 4.08 3.86
C GLN A 167 16.67 5.19 2.87
N ASP A 168 15.95 4.86 1.79
CA ASP A 168 15.42 5.86 0.85
C ASP A 168 14.43 6.82 1.53
N LEU A 169 13.73 6.37 2.57
CA LEU A 169 12.86 7.20 3.40
C LEU A 169 13.61 7.99 4.49
N GLY A 170 14.94 7.90 4.52
CA GLY A 170 15.77 8.56 5.52
C GLY A 170 15.83 7.85 6.87
N TYR A 171 15.26 6.64 6.99
CA TYR A 171 15.29 5.88 8.24
C TYR A 171 16.58 5.08 8.38
N PRO A 172 17.36 5.26 9.47
CA PRO A 172 18.61 4.54 9.65
C PRO A 172 18.35 3.06 9.99
N THR A 173 19.06 2.16 9.30
CA THR A 173 18.86 0.71 9.38
C THR A 173 19.83 0.01 10.35
N SER A 174 20.22 0.67 11.46
CA SER A 174 20.93 -0.01 12.53
C SER A 174 20.06 -1.10 13.17
N LYS A 175 20.69 -2.11 13.77
CA LYS A 175 19.94 -3.20 14.43
C LYS A 175 18.93 -2.67 15.44
N GLU A 176 19.32 -1.71 16.25
CA GLU A 176 18.45 -1.09 17.28
C GLU A 176 17.22 -0.42 16.65
N ASN A 177 17.43 0.34 15.57
CA ASN A 177 16.34 1.00 14.85
C ASN A 177 15.41 -0.02 14.18
N LEU A 178 15.94 -1.08 13.59
CA LEU A 178 15.13 -2.13 12.98
C LEU A 178 14.33 -2.90 14.04
N ASP A 179 14.91 -3.20 15.19
CA ASP A 179 14.20 -3.84 16.32
C ASP A 179 13.07 -2.92 16.82
N PHE A 180 13.30 -1.62 16.91
CA PHE A 180 12.28 -0.64 17.26
C PHE A 180 11.17 -0.56 16.22
N PHE A 181 11.51 -0.41 14.94
CA PHE A 181 10.54 -0.44 13.83
C PHE A 181 9.66 -1.69 13.88
N LEU A 182 10.28 -2.87 13.97
CA LEU A 182 9.58 -4.15 14.07
C LEU A 182 8.61 -4.19 15.24
N SER A 183 9.04 -3.71 16.41
CA SER A 183 8.20 -3.72 17.63
C SER A 183 6.93 -2.90 17.47
N ILE A 184 7.05 -1.73 16.85
CA ILE A 184 5.90 -0.81 16.64
C ILE A 184 4.98 -1.34 15.54
N VAL A 185 5.54 -1.80 14.40
CA VAL A 185 4.74 -2.37 13.32
C VAL A 185 3.99 -3.61 13.81
N ALA A 186 4.66 -4.53 14.51
CA ALA A 186 4.01 -5.72 15.07
C ALA A 186 2.86 -5.36 16.01
N LYS A 187 3.07 -4.39 16.91
CA LYS A 187 2.03 -3.90 17.82
C LYS A 187 0.82 -3.34 17.06
N ASN A 188 1.06 -2.48 16.08
CA ASN A 188 -0.01 -1.80 15.33
C ASN A 188 -0.80 -2.75 14.41
N THR A 189 -0.21 -3.89 14.04
CA THR A 189 -0.82 -4.90 13.16
C THR A 189 -1.32 -6.14 13.91
N ASN A 190 -1.33 -6.12 15.25
CA ASN A 190 -1.72 -7.25 16.08
C ASN A 190 -0.92 -8.55 15.79
N ILE A 191 0.34 -8.42 15.42
CA ILE A 191 1.27 -9.54 15.23
C ILE A 191 1.90 -9.85 16.59
N HIS A 192 1.51 -10.95 17.24
CA HIS A 192 1.94 -11.29 18.59
C HIS A 192 2.59 -12.67 18.72
N SER A 193 2.27 -13.61 17.79
CA SER A 193 2.87 -14.94 17.85
C SER A 193 4.37 -14.89 17.50
N GLN A 194 5.16 -15.75 18.14
CA GLN A 194 6.58 -15.82 17.85
C GLN A 194 6.87 -16.22 16.40
N GLU A 195 6.02 -17.05 15.83
CA GLU A 195 6.10 -17.46 14.43
C GLU A 195 5.87 -16.26 13.49
N ASP A 196 4.80 -15.47 13.72
CA ASP A 196 4.50 -14.30 12.89
C ASP A 196 5.52 -13.18 13.08
N LEU A 197 6.10 -12.99 14.28
CA LEU A 197 7.19 -12.05 14.51
C LEU A 197 8.45 -12.44 13.73
N MET A 198 8.80 -13.73 13.68
CA MET A 198 9.90 -14.22 12.86
C MET A 198 9.60 -14.03 11.36
N LYS A 199 8.37 -14.31 10.94
CA LYS A 199 7.92 -14.10 9.57
C LYS A 199 7.98 -12.61 9.17
N LEU A 200 7.53 -11.70 10.05
CA LEU A 200 7.65 -10.26 9.83
C LEU A 200 9.11 -9.82 9.71
N SER A 201 9.96 -10.25 10.63
CA SER A 201 11.39 -9.95 10.59
C SER A 201 12.06 -10.43 9.29
N LYS A 202 11.71 -11.63 8.82
CA LYS A 202 12.19 -12.15 7.53
C LYS A 202 11.67 -11.33 6.35
N SER A 203 10.41 -10.91 6.40
CA SER A 203 9.77 -10.12 5.33
C SER A 203 10.40 -8.73 5.17
N MET A 204 10.98 -8.17 6.23
CA MET A 204 11.68 -6.88 6.17
C MET A 204 12.91 -6.88 5.27
N GLN A 205 13.46 -8.04 4.93
CA GLN A 205 14.56 -8.13 3.96
C GLN A 205 14.20 -7.52 2.58
N GLN A 206 12.92 -7.33 2.32
CA GLN A 206 12.47 -6.69 1.07
C GLN A 206 12.79 -5.19 0.99
N ILE A 207 13.07 -4.53 2.13
CA ILE A 207 13.21 -3.07 2.22
C ILE A 207 14.49 -2.60 2.93
N LEU A 208 15.47 -3.51 3.11
CA LEU A 208 16.79 -3.22 3.70
C LEU A 208 17.87 -2.91 2.68
#